data_cab63f4c446d649b6cdee58d56be863f
#
_entry.id   cab63f4c446d649b6cdee58d56be863f
#
_cell.length_a   1.000
_cell.length_b   1.000
_cell.length_c   1.000
_cell.angle_alpha   90.00
_cell.angle_beta   90.00
_cell.angle_gamma   90.00
#
_symmetry.space_group_name_H-M   'P 1'
#
loop_
_entity.id
_entity.type
_entity.pdbx_description
1 polymer ?
#
loop_
_entity_poly.entity_id
_entity_poly.type
_entity_poly.pdbx_seq_one_letter_code
_entity_poly.pdbx_strand_id
1 'polypeptide(L)'
;MDYVGSITMDAALMDRAGMIAGELVHVWNVTNGERLETYVIAGEPNTGVICMNGPAALRMQTGHKIIVAAFALTDEPVNARVVLVDDENRFTGYAA
;
A
#
# COMPACT_ATOMS: atom_id res chain seq x y z
N MET A 1 22.47 6.65 5.97
CA MET A 1 21.12 6.07 6.03
C MET A 1 20.70 5.59 4.65
N ASP A 2 20.13 4.45 4.62
CA ASP A 2 19.77 3.88 3.33
C ASP A 2 18.38 4.34 2.91
N TYR A 3 18.30 4.88 1.73
CA TYR A 3 17.02 5.21 1.14
C TYR A 3 16.35 3.93 0.65
N VAL A 4 15.19 3.60 1.20
CA VAL A 4 14.49 2.36 0.86
C VAL A 4 13.42 2.56 -0.22
N GLY A 5 13.29 3.77 -0.75
CA GLY A 5 12.30 4.08 -1.75
C GLY A 5 10.98 4.53 -1.15
N SER A 6 9.93 4.40 -1.93
CA SER A 6 8.58 4.77 -1.54
C SER A 6 7.58 3.95 -2.34
N ILE A 7 6.31 4.05 -1.98
CA ILE A 7 5.23 3.49 -2.77
C ILE A 7 4.26 4.61 -3.14
N THR A 8 4.04 4.79 -4.45
CA THR A 8 2.99 5.69 -4.94
C THR A 8 1.71 4.89 -5.08
N MET A 9 0.66 5.36 -4.44
CA MET A 9 -0.61 4.65 -4.40
C MET A 9 -1.74 5.59 -4.82
N ASP A 10 -2.69 5.06 -5.59
CA ASP A 10 -3.92 5.76 -5.94
C ASP A 10 -4.52 6.43 -4.70
N ALA A 11 -4.68 7.75 -4.76
CA ALA A 11 -5.13 8.53 -3.60
C ALA A 11 -6.54 8.12 -3.14
N ALA A 12 -7.39 7.66 -4.06
CA ALA A 12 -8.73 7.21 -3.69
C ALA A 12 -8.69 5.90 -2.89
N LEU A 13 -7.74 5.01 -3.19
CA LEU A 13 -7.53 3.79 -2.40
C LEU A 13 -6.97 4.12 -1.01
N MET A 14 -6.04 5.06 -0.94
CA MET A 14 -5.50 5.53 0.34
C MET A 14 -6.62 6.05 1.23
N ASP A 15 -7.50 6.85 0.65
CA ASP A 15 -8.61 7.44 1.38
C ASP A 15 -9.56 6.36 1.92
N ARG A 16 -9.86 5.36 1.11
CA ARG A 16 -10.71 4.25 1.53
C ARG A 16 -10.08 3.41 2.65
N ALA A 17 -8.76 3.31 2.67
CA ALA A 17 -8.04 2.58 3.71
C ALA A 17 -7.75 3.43 4.94
N GLY A 18 -7.92 4.74 4.84
CA GLY A 18 -7.60 5.66 5.92
C GLY A 18 -6.11 5.99 6.01
N MET A 19 -5.37 5.83 4.92
CA MET A 19 -3.95 6.18 4.86
C MET A 19 -3.77 7.64 4.50
N ILE A 20 -2.76 8.28 5.05
CA ILE A 20 -2.39 9.65 4.71
C ILE A 20 -1.02 9.68 4.05
N ALA A 21 -0.82 10.64 3.15
CA ALA A 21 0.44 10.76 2.42
C ALA A 21 1.60 10.98 3.40
N GLY A 22 2.70 10.27 3.17
CA GLY A 22 3.89 10.36 3.98
C GLY A 22 3.94 9.40 5.15
N GLU A 23 2.85 8.68 5.46
CA GLU A 23 2.90 7.75 6.60
C GLU A 23 3.67 6.47 6.27
N LEU A 24 4.21 5.86 7.31
CA LEU A 24 4.92 4.59 7.21
C LEU A 24 3.92 3.48 6.90
N VAL A 25 4.28 2.64 5.92
CA VAL A 25 3.51 1.45 5.59
C VAL A 25 4.44 0.25 5.47
N HIS A 26 3.88 -0.93 5.70
CA HIS A 26 4.55 -2.19 5.39
C HIS A 26 4.01 -2.68 4.05
N VAL A 27 4.89 -3.22 3.22
CA VAL A 27 4.49 -3.81 1.95
C VAL A 27 4.95 -5.27 1.95
N TRP A 28 3.99 -6.16 1.79
CA TRP A 28 4.24 -7.60 1.80
C TRP A 28 3.93 -8.16 0.42
N ASN A 29 4.94 -8.75 -0.21
CA ASN A 29 4.77 -9.35 -1.53
C ASN A 29 4.31 -10.80 -1.37
N VAL A 30 3.05 -11.04 -1.68
CA VAL A 30 2.44 -12.37 -1.53
C VAL A 30 3.02 -13.34 -2.55
N THR A 31 3.48 -12.83 -3.69
CA THR A 31 4.01 -13.66 -4.78
C THR A 31 5.37 -14.25 -4.47
N ASN A 32 6.28 -13.47 -3.84
CA ASN A 32 7.65 -13.93 -3.61
C ASN A 32 8.08 -13.94 -2.14
N GLY A 33 7.20 -13.51 -1.22
CA GLY A 33 7.49 -13.51 0.21
C GLY A 33 8.34 -12.34 0.70
N GLU A 34 8.76 -11.44 -0.18
CA GLU A 34 9.53 -10.26 0.21
C GLU A 34 8.69 -9.29 1.02
N ARG A 35 9.35 -8.62 1.97
CA ARG A 35 8.69 -7.66 2.86
C ARG A 35 9.58 -6.43 2.99
N LEU A 36 8.96 -5.26 3.04
CA LEU A 36 9.70 -4.02 3.27
C LEU A 36 8.81 -3.01 4.00
N GLU A 37 9.46 -2.00 4.54
CA GLU A 37 8.82 -0.84 5.14
C GLU A 37 9.21 0.38 4.34
N THR A 38 8.24 1.25 4.08
CA THR A 38 8.47 2.47 3.33
C THR A 38 7.38 3.48 3.66
N TYR A 39 7.33 4.59 2.92
CA TYR A 39 6.27 5.56 3.11
C TYR A 39 5.45 5.69 1.83
N VAL A 40 4.20 6.14 2.01
CA VAL A 40 3.26 6.21 0.90
C VAL A 40 3.19 7.62 0.33
N ILE A 41 3.19 7.70 -0.99
CA ILE A 41 3.01 8.95 -1.74
C ILE A 41 1.67 8.85 -2.46
N ALA A 42 0.87 9.93 -2.39
CA ALA A 42 -0.42 9.95 -3.07
C ALA A 42 -0.22 10.09 -4.57
N GLY A 43 -0.77 9.15 -5.31
CA GLY A 43 -0.80 9.18 -6.78
C GLY A 43 -2.15 9.64 -7.28
N GLU A 44 -2.27 9.78 -8.59
CA GLU A 44 -3.50 10.24 -9.24
C GLU A 44 -4.69 9.38 -8.81
N PRO A 45 -5.79 10.00 -8.32
CA PRO A 45 -6.92 9.24 -7.85
C PRO A 45 -7.67 8.54 -8.99
N ASN A 46 -8.20 7.37 -8.68
CA ASN A 46 -9.04 6.57 -9.60
C ASN A 46 -8.31 6.06 -10.83
N THR A 47 -6.98 5.91 -10.73
CA THR A 47 -6.16 5.37 -11.83
C THR A 47 -5.71 3.94 -11.58
N GLY A 48 -5.82 3.47 -10.35
CA GLY A 48 -5.28 2.17 -9.96
C GLY A 48 -3.77 2.16 -9.82
N VAL A 49 -3.12 3.33 -9.75
CA VAL A 49 -1.67 3.38 -9.68
C VAL A 49 -1.16 2.80 -8.36
N ILE A 50 -0.28 1.83 -8.47
CA ILE A 50 0.53 1.27 -7.38
C ILE A 50 1.93 1.13 -7.96
N CYS A 51 2.84 1.97 -7.52
CA CYS A 51 4.18 2.01 -8.09
C CYS A 51 5.23 2.04 -6.99
N MET A 52 6.12 1.05 -7.04
CA MET A 52 7.25 1.02 -6.13
C MET A 52 8.37 1.88 -6.69
N ASN A 53 8.91 2.77 -5.88
CA ASN A 53 9.93 3.73 -6.29
C ASN A 53 11.28 3.39 -5.66
N GLY A 54 12.36 3.68 -6.40
CA GLY A 54 13.71 3.50 -5.91
C GLY A 54 14.06 2.04 -5.64
N PRO A 55 14.89 1.75 -4.64
CA PRO A 55 15.32 0.37 -4.33
C PRO A 55 14.18 -0.60 -4.05
N ALA A 56 13.04 -0.12 -3.59
CA ALA A 56 11.87 -0.97 -3.33
C ALA A 56 11.40 -1.70 -4.60
N ALA A 57 11.62 -1.11 -5.78
CA ALA A 57 11.22 -1.72 -7.05
C ALA A 57 11.96 -3.03 -7.33
N LEU A 58 13.09 -3.27 -6.70
CA LEU A 58 13.84 -4.52 -6.85
C LEU A 58 13.13 -5.71 -6.21
N ARG A 59 12.27 -5.46 -5.24
CA ARG A 59 11.56 -6.51 -4.49
C ARG A 59 10.12 -6.70 -4.94
N MET A 60 9.56 -5.73 -5.60
CA MET A 60 8.14 -5.70 -5.94
C MET A 60 8.02 -5.33 -7.42
N GLN A 61 7.68 -6.30 -8.25
CA GLN A 61 7.61 -6.09 -9.70
C GLN A 61 6.16 -6.09 -10.18
N THR A 62 5.94 -5.51 -11.35
CA THR A 62 4.63 -5.53 -12.00
C THR A 62 4.15 -6.97 -12.14
N GLY A 63 2.89 -7.19 -11.81
CA GLY A 63 2.28 -8.53 -11.82
C GLY A 63 2.34 -9.26 -10.49
N HIS A 64 3.15 -8.79 -9.54
CA HIS A 64 3.15 -9.35 -8.20
C HIS A 64 1.91 -8.91 -7.43
N LYS A 65 1.43 -9.78 -6.52
CA LYS A 65 0.38 -9.41 -5.58
C LYS A 65 1.02 -8.93 -4.30
N ILE A 66 0.58 -7.78 -3.83
CA ILE A 66 1.11 -7.19 -2.61
C ILE A 66 -0.02 -6.81 -1.65
N ILE A 67 0.32 -6.76 -0.38
CA ILE A 67 -0.53 -6.21 0.67
C ILE A 67 0.20 -4.99 1.21
N VAL A 68 -0.50 -3.87 1.31
CA VAL A 68 0.03 -2.64 1.91
C VAL A 68 -0.72 -2.41 3.21
N ALA A 69 0.01 -2.34 4.32
CA ALA A 69 -0.59 -2.21 5.64
C ALA A 69 -0.09 -0.96 6.35
N ALA A 70 -1.03 -0.18 6.87
CA ALA A 70 -0.75 0.93 7.77
C ALA A 70 -1.22 0.55 9.17
N PHE A 71 -0.59 1.12 10.19
CA PHE A 71 -0.84 0.74 11.58
C PHE A 71 -1.19 1.98 12.39
N ALA A 72 -1.99 1.78 13.43
CA ALA A 72 -2.32 2.84 14.37
C ALA A 72 -1.74 2.52 15.74
N LEU A 73 -1.15 3.52 16.37
CA LEU A 73 -0.75 3.42 17.77
C LEU A 73 -1.90 3.94 18.63
N THR A 74 -2.55 3.05 19.34
CA THR A 74 -3.75 3.39 20.11
C THR A 74 -3.89 2.45 21.29
N ASP A 75 -4.54 2.91 22.36
CA ASP A 75 -4.89 2.09 23.51
C ASP A 75 -6.35 1.59 23.46
N GLU A 76 -7.04 1.86 22.35
CA GLU A 76 -8.40 1.37 22.12
C GLU A 76 -8.42 0.37 20.98
N PRO A 77 -9.37 -0.59 20.98
CA PRO A 77 -9.49 -1.51 19.85
C PRO A 77 -9.74 -0.78 18.54
N VAL A 78 -9.10 -1.25 17.48
CA VAL A 78 -9.24 -0.68 16.15
C VAL A 78 -9.80 -1.75 15.22
N ASN A 79 -10.84 -1.39 14.48
CA ASN A 79 -11.36 -2.24 13.42
C ASN A 79 -10.59 -1.95 12.14
N ALA A 80 -9.85 -2.93 11.64
CA ALA A 80 -9.09 -2.78 10.44
C ALA A 80 -10.03 -2.57 9.24
N ARG A 81 -9.67 -1.62 8.36
CA ARG A 81 -10.31 -1.49 7.07
C ARG A 81 -9.48 -2.27 6.07
N VAL A 82 -10.05 -3.30 5.49
CA VAL A 82 -9.35 -4.11 4.49
C VAL A 82 -9.97 -3.82 3.14
N VAL A 83 -9.27 -3.03 2.35
CA VAL A 83 -9.71 -2.61 1.03
C VAL A 83 -9.36 -3.70 0.02
N LEU A 84 -10.34 -4.16 -0.73
CA LEU A 84 -10.15 -5.14 -1.79
C LEU A 84 -10.19 -4.44 -3.15
N VAL A 85 -9.33 -4.91 -4.04
CA VAL A 85 -9.23 -4.38 -5.40
C VAL A 85 -9.26 -5.52 -6.42
N ASP A 86 -9.59 -5.16 -7.66
CA ASP A 86 -9.53 -6.09 -8.79
C ASP A 86 -8.13 -6.08 -9.44
N ASP A 87 -8.00 -6.75 -10.58
CA ASP A 87 -6.71 -6.87 -11.28
C ASP A 87 -6.18 -5.55 -11.83
N GLU A 88 -7.01 -4.52 -11.86
CA GLU A 88 -6.63 -3.18 -12.30
C GLU A 88 -6.45 -2.23 -11.13
N ASN A 89 -6.41 -2.77 -9.91
CA ASN A 89 -6.30 -2.02 -8.65
C ASN A 89 -7.46 -1.07 -8.43
N ARG A 90 -8.63 -1.44 -8.89
CA ARG A 90 -9.85 -0.67 -8.66
C ARG A 90 -10.61 -1.24 -7.48
N PHE A 91 -11.13 -0.35 -6.66
CA PHE A 91 -11.85 -0.73 -5.45
C PHE A 91 -13.06 -1.60 -5.77
N THR A 92 -13.18 -2.74 -5.11
CA THR A 92 -14.32 -3.65 -5.26
C THR A 92 -15.16 -3.76 -4.00
N GLY A 93 -14.60 -3.44 -2.85
CA GLY A 93 -15.30 -3.51 -1.58
C GLY A 93 -14.34 -3.66 -0.42
N TYR A 94 -14.91 -3.82 0.76
CA TYR A 94 -14.13 -4.11 1.98
C TYR A 94 -14.30 -5.57 2.35
N ALA A 95 -13.26 -6.16 2.90
CA ALA A 95 -13.35 -7.51 3.46
C ALA A 95 -14.26 -7.46 4.70
N ALA A 96 -15.07 -8.50 4.84
CA ALA A 96 -16.01 -8.60 5.95
C ALA A 96 -15.29 -8.88 7.28
#